data_6101c2b1b1b8ba43e80985a12ccf5fdf
#
_entry.id   6101c2b1b1b8ba43e80985a12ccf5fdf
#
_cell.length_a   1.000
_cell.length_b   1.000
_cell.length_c   1.000
_cell.angle_alpha   90.00
_cell.angle_beta   90.00
_cell.angle_gamma   90.00
#
_symmetry.space_group_name_H-M   'P 1'
#
loop_
_entity.id
_entity.type
_entity.pdbx_description
1 polymer ?
#
loop_
_entity_poly.entity_id
_entity_poly.type
_entity_poly.pdbx_seq_one_letter_code
_entity_poly.pdbx_strand_id
1 'polypeptide(L)'
;MGRIFTRAIVVITMLVGADWAQAASKAELWPRWQKHDPNSRQQIDHSVWESFLKQNVVAPHPSGVNRVRYDGVSPEDQKSLKSYLQALQALAISNYNRDEQKAYWINLYNAFTVDLIISRFPVASIRDINISPGLLARGPWGAKLLTIEGEKLSLDDIEHRVLRPIWRDNRVHYALNCASLGCPNLQPRAYSAGNSEALLEKGAREFINHPRGVSLQKDKLQVSSIYVWFQEDFGHGAADLMEHWQEYAEPALAGALEKYQGGLAHDYDWRLNGVETKP
;
A
#
# COMPACT_ATOMS: atom_id res chain seq x y z
N MET A 1 9.10 41.36 -27.70
CA MET A 1 7.83 40.64 -27.94
C MET A 1 7.73 39.51 -26.89
N GLY A 2 7.09 39.82 -25.79
CA GLY A 2 6.90 38.83 -24.68
C GLY A 2 5.72 37.95 -24.99
N ARG A 3 5.95 36.63 -24.99
CA ARG A 3 4.88 35.64 -25.06
C ARG A 3 4.26 35.51 -23.67
N ILE A 4 3.02 35.95 -23.54
CA ILE A 4 2.18 35.73 -22.37
C ILE A 4 1.68 34.28 -22.48
N PHE A 5 2.20 33.37 -21.62
CA PHE A 5 1.61 32.05 -21.44
C PHE A 5 0.36 32.20 -20.59
N THR A 6 -0.78 32.09 -21.20
CA THR A 6 -2.07 31.98 -20.52
C THR A 6 -2.17 30.59 -19.92
N ARG A 7 -2.00 30.47 -18.60
CA ARG A 7 -2.31 29.22 -17.87
C ARG A 7 -3.82 29.02 -17.92
N ALA A 8 -4.27 28.01 -18.65
CA ALA A 8 -5.66 27.58 -18.63
C ALA A 8 -5.92 26.95 -17.26
N ILE A 9 -6.87 27.51 -16.50
CA ILE A 9 -7.35 26.92 -15.25
C ILE A 9 -8.26 25.75 -15.65
N VAL A 10 -7.79 24.52 -15.46
CA VAL A 10 -8.60 23.31 -15.64
C VAL A 10 -9.50 23.14 -14.42
N VAL A 11 -10.81 23.40 -14.60
CA VAL A 11 -11.82 23.09 -13.59
C VAL A 11 -12.22 21.62 -13.77
N ILE A 12 -11.67 20.73 -12.94
CA ILE A 12 -12.07 19.33 -12.92
C ILE A 12 -13.32 19.20 -12.04
N THR A 13 -14.46 18.90 -12.66
CA THR A 13 -15.70 18.57 -11.94
C THR A 13 -15.61 17.12 -11.48
N MET A 14 -15.48 16.90 -10.15
CA MET A 14 -15.59 15.55 -9.58
C MET A 14 -17.04 15.09 -9.63
N LEU A 15 -17.30 14.08 -10.45
CA LEU A 15 -18.56 13.32 -10.39
C LEU A 15 -18.41 12.29 -9.25
N VAL A 16 -18.96 12.62 -8.09
CA VAL A 16 -19.00 11.72 -6.93
C VAL A 16 -20.05 10.67 -7.18
N GLY A 17 -19.65 9.50 -7.62
CA GLY A 17 -20.44 8.29 -7.51
C GLY A 17 -20.65 7.98 -6.02
N ALA A 18 -21.87 7.68 -5.60
CA ALA A 18 -22.23 7.42 -4.21
C ALA A 18 -21.78 6.02 -3.74
N ASP A 19 -20.47 5.74 -3.81
CA ASP A 19 -19.85 4.76 -2.94
C ASP A 19 -19.53 5.47 -1.63
N TRP A 20 -20.07 4.95 -0.54
CA TRP A 20 -19.76 5.43 0.80
C TRP A 20 -18.25 5.27 1.01
N ALA A 21 -17.51 6.25 0.52
CA ALA A 21 -16.09 6.38 0.76
C ALA A 21 -15.91 6.43 2.27
N GLN A 22 -15.36 5.38 2.81
CA GLN A 22 -14.75 5.47 4.13
C GLN A 22 -13.75 6.61 4.00
N ALA A 23 -14.05 7.74 4.64
CA ALA A 23 -13.16 8.90 4.60
C ALA A 23 -11.79 8.38 5.02
N ALA A 24 -10.82 8.51 4.11
CA ALA A 24 -9.48 8.01 4.40
C ALA A 24 -8.99 8.64 5.69
N SER A 25 -8.40 7.84 6.55
CA SER A 25 -7.84 8.34 7.79
C SER A 25 -6.75 9.34 7.46
N LYS A 26 -6.81 10.55 8.06
CA LYS A 26 -5.76 11.56 7.90
C LYS A 26 -4.44 11.05 8.44
N ALA A 27 -3.35 11.51 7.84
CA ALA A 27 -2.03 11.28 8.39
C ALA A 27 -1.87 12.06 9.70
N GLU A 28 -1.94 11.35 10.83
CA GLU A 28 -1.84 11.93 12.18
C GLU A 28 -0.65 11.33 12.93
N LEU A 29 0.41 12.12 13.06
CA LEU A 29 1.65 11.65 13.67
C LEU A 29 1.43 11.15 15.11
N TRP A 30 1.86 9.91 15.39
CA TRP A 30 2.03 9.43 16.76
C TRP A 30 3.48 9.69 17.22
N PRO A 31 3.73 10.73 18.05
CA PRO A 31 5.08 11.22 18.35
C PRO A 31 6.03 10.16 18.91
N ARG A 32 5.50 9.16 19.62
CA ARG A 32 6.29 8.05 20.16
C ARG A 32 7.19 7.39 19.11
N TRP A 33 6.69 7.21 17.88
CA TRP A 33 7.38 6.47 16.83
C TRP A 33 8.40 7.31 16.05
N GLN A 34 8.56 8.59 16.42
CA GLN A 34 9.67 9.40 15.93
C GLN A 34 11.01 9.01 16.54
N LYS A 35 11.00 8.28 17.66
CA LYS A 35 12.24 7.84 18.30
C LYS A 35 12.99 6.85 17.41
N HIS A 36 14.27 7.09 17.16
CA HIS A 36 15.19 6.21 16.43
C HIS A 36 16.63 6.49 16.89
N ASP A 37 17.54 5.58 16.58
CA ASP A 37 18.98 5.79 16.75
C ASP A 37 19.64 5.95 15.37
N PRO A 38 20.02 7.19 14.97
CA PRO A 38 20.62 7.42 13.65
C PRO A 38 21.99 6.75 13.47
N ASN A 39 22.65 6.37 14.56
CA ASN A 39 23.95 5.71 14.55
C ASN A 39 23.86 4.18 14.62
N SER A 40 22.64 3.65 14.76
CA SER A 40 22.43 2.21 14.83
C SER A 40 22.86 1.54 13.52
N ARG A 41 23.66 0.47 13.67
CA ARG A 41 24.06 -0.43 12.56
C ARG A 41 23.37 -1.78 12.68
N GLN A 42 22.42 -1.91 13.59
CA GLN A 42 21.63 -3.12 13.73
C GLN A 42 20.77 -3.31 12.48
N GLN A 43 20.69 -4.56 12.01
CA GLN A 43 19.84 -4.96 10.89
C GLN A 43 18.80 -5.95 11.38
N ILE A 44 17.61 -5.86 10.80
CA ILE A 44 16.52 -6.76 11.11
C ILE A 44 16.55 -7.91 10.09
N ASP A 45 16.53 -9.14 10.59
CA ASP A 45 16.45 -10.32 9.71
C ASP A 45 15.02 -10.53 9.21
N HIS A 46 14.82 -10.32 7.94
CA HIS A 46 13.56 -10.55 7.23
C HIS A 46 13.56 -11.85 6.39
N SER A 47 14.54 -12.73 6.56
CA SER A 47 14.73 -13.93 5.72
C SER A 47 13.53 -14.89 5.77
N VAL A 48 12.87 -15.02 6.92
CA VAL A 48 11.65 -15.83 7.07
C VAL A 48 10.52 -15.29 6.21
N TRP A 49 10.30 -13.98 6.24
CA TRP A 49 9.30 -13.31 5.40
C TRP A 49 9.67 -13.35 3.92
N GLU A 50 10.93 -13.14 3.58
CA GLU A 50 11.45 -13.29 2.22
C GLU A 50 11.17 -14.71 1.66
N SER A 51 11.41 -15.75 2.47
CA SER A 51 11.15 -17.14 2.09
C SER A 51 9.66 -17.39 1.89
N PHE A 52 8.81 -16.90 2.80
CA PHE A 52 7.36 -16.98 2.69
C PHE A 52 6.86 -16.33 1.40
N LEU A 53 7.34 -15.12 1.08
CA LEU A 53 6.96 -14.40 -0.14
C LEU A 53 7.34 -15.17 -1.40
N LYS A 54 8.57 -15.70 -1.47
CA LYS A 54 9.03 -16.50 -2.62
C LYS A 54 8.20 -17.76 -2.86
N GLN A 55 7.70 -18.40 -1.81
CA GLN A 55 6.93 -19.63 -1.92
C GLN A 55 5.47 -19.36 -2.25
N ASN A 56 4.89 -18.33 -1.64
CA ASN A 56 3.44 -18.15 -1.62
C ASN A 56 2.94 -16.99 -2.50
N VAL A 57 3.83 -16.14 -3.03
CA VAL A 57 3.45 -15.07 -3.98
C VAL A 57 3.76 -15.50 -5.40
N VAL A 58 2.75 -15.50 -6.25
CA VAL A 58 2.88 -15.71 -7.70
C VAL A 58 3.21 -14.37 -8.35
N ALA A 59 4.49 -14.18 -8.66
CA ALA A 59 5.01 -12.96 -9.26
C ALA A 59 6.17 -13.29 -10.23
N PRO A 60 6.17 -12.77 -11.47
CA PRO A 60 5.08 -11.99 -12.05
C PRO A 60 3.87 -12.87 -12.37
N HIS A 61 2.67 -12.31 -12.22
CA HIS A 61 1.44 -12.96 -12.67
C HIS A 61 1.00 -12.38 -14.03
N PRO A 62 0.42 -13.17 -14.96
CA PRO A 62 0.05 -12.69 -16.31
C PRO A 62 -0.92 -11.49 -16.32
N SER A 63 -1.73 -11.34 -15.27
CA SER A 63 -2.62 -10.18 -15.14
C SER A 63 -1.90 -8.89 -14.72
N GLY A 64 -0.59 -8.90 -14.45
CA GLY A 64 0.14 -7.78 -13.85
C GLY A 64 -0.16 -7.54 -12.36
N VAL A 65 -1.07 -8.34 -11.76
CA VAL A 65 -1.43 -8.27 -10.33
C VAL A 65 -0.89 -9.50 -9.62
N ASN A 66 0.11 -9.34 -8.76
CA ASN A 66 0.65 -10.45 -7.98
C ASN A 66 -0.43 -11.12 -7.14
N ARG A 67 -0.42 -12.45 -7.09
CA ARG A 67 -1.40 -13.26 -6.37
C ARG A 67 -0.77 -13.99 -5.20
N VAL A 68 -1.54 -14.23 -4.17
CA VAL A 68 -1.09 -14.99 -2.99
C VAL A 68 -1.84 -16.33 -2.93
N ARG A 69 -1.12 -17.42 -2.66
CA ARG A 69 -1.68 -18.77 -2.49
C ARG A 69 -2.24 -18.98 -1.09
N TYR A 70 -3.26 -18.22 -0.69
CA TYR A 70 -3.80 -18.27 0.67
C TYR A 70 -4.30 -19.65 1.08
N ASP A 71 -4.90 -20.39 0.15
CA ASP A 71 -5.43 -21.75 0.33
C ASP A 71 -4.34 -22.83 0.37
N GLY A 72 -3.17 -22.53 -0.20
CA GLY A 72 -2.05 -23.45 -0.34
C GLY A 72 -0.92 -23.22 0.66
N VAL A 73 -1.07 -22.30 1.61
CA VAL A 73 -0.02 -22.03 2.62
C VAL A 73 0.11 -23.23 3.56
N SER A 74 1.30 -23.84 3.59
CA SER A 74 1.57 -25.00 4.44
C SER A 74 1.46 -24.66 5.94
N PRO A 75 1.15 -25.64 6.82
CA PRO A 75 1.19 -25.42 8.27
C PRO A 75 2.54 -24.95 8.78
N GLU A 76 3.63 -25.37 8.15
CA GLU A 76 5.00 -24.92 8.43
C GLU A 76 5.17 -23.45 8.11
N ASP A 77 4.74 -23.01 6.93
CA ASP A 77 4.84 -21.60 6.52
C ASP A 77 3.97 -20.71 7.41
N GLN A 78 2.76 -21.16 7.78
CA GLN A 78 1.90 -20.43 8.71
C GLN A 78 2.56 -20.27 10.09
N LYS A 79 3.18 -21.35 10.60
CA LYS A 79 3.92 -21.31 11.87
C LYS A 79 5.12 -20.37 11.78
N SER A 80 5.88 -20.45 10.68
CA SER A 80 7.05 -19.58 10.44
C SER A 80 6.64 -18.11 10.34
N LEU A 81 5.56 -17.79 9.64
CA LEU A 81 5.01 -16.43 9.54
C LEU A 81 4.60 -15.89 10.92
N LYS A 82 3.92 -16.70 11.74
CA LYS A 82 3.55 -16.31 13.11
C LYS A 82 4.77 -16.09 14.00
N SER A 83 5.79 -16.97 13.90
CA SER A 83 7.04 -16.79 14.64
C SER A 83 7.77 -15.51 14.21
N TYR A 84 7.80 -15.20 12.92
CA TYR A 84 8.36 -13.95 12.40
C TYR A 84 7.62 -12.72 12.95
N LEU A 85 6.28 -12.72 12.93
CA LEU A 85 5.48 -11.64 13.51
C LEU A 85 5.71 -11.47 15.01
N GLN A 86 5.88 -12.56 15.75
CA GLN A 86 6.24 -12.51 17.17
C GLN A 86 7.63 -11.91 17.38
N ALA A 87 8.62 -12.32 16.56
CA ALA A 87 9.97 -11.78 16.62
C ALA A 87 9.98 -10.26 16.33
N LEU A 88 9.26 -9.79 15.32
CA LEU A 88 9.14 -8.36 15.03
C LEU A 88 8.51 -7.59 16.20
N GLN A 89 7.48 -8.14 16.84
CA GLN A 89 6.84 -7.50 18.00
C GLN A 89 7.74 -7.42 19.24
N ALA A 90 8.72 -8.31 19.35
CA ALA A 90 9.66 -8.32 20.45
C ALA A 90 10.84 -7.32 20.27
N LEU A 91 10.99 -6.72 19.08
CA LEU A 91 12.08 -5.78 18.82
C LEU A 91 11.83 -4.43 19.50
N ALA A 92 12.90 -3.85 20.05
CA ALA A 92 12.94 -2.45 20.48
C ALA A 92 13.21 -1.57 19.25
N ILE A 93 12.19 -1.40 18.38
CA ILE A 93 12.33 -0.73 17.08
C ILE A 93 12.84 0.71 17.20
N SER A 94 12.62 1.37 18.33
CA SER A 94 13.15 2.69 18.64
C SER A 94 14.68 2.77 18.67
N ASN A 95 15.37 1.64 18.74
CA ASN A 95 16.84 1.56 18.77
C ASN A 95 17.47 1.34 17.38
N TYR A 96 16.66 1.31 16.35
CA TYR A 96 17.11 1.13 14.96
C TYR A 96 17.17 2.48 14.24
N ASN A 97 17.98 2.56 13.18
CA ASN A 97 18.00 3.72 12.30
C ASN A 97 16.72 3.82 11.46
N ARG A 98 16.52 4.94 10.80
CA ARG A 98 15.29 5.29 10.11
C ARG A 98 14.99 4.37 8.91
N ASP A 99 16.01 3.90 8.22
CA ASP A 99 15.85 3.04 7.04
C ASP A 99 15.42 1.62 7.45
N GLU A 100 16.01 1.07 8.51
CA GLU A 100 15.56 -0.20 9.10
C GLU A 100 14.14 -0.09 9.66
N GLN A 101 13.79 1.04 10.29
CA GLN A 101 12.43 1.27 10.76
C GLN A 101 11.42 1.29 9.61
N LYS A 102 11.74 1.93 8.46
CA LYS A 102 10.86 1.96 7.28
C LYS A 102 10.57 0.56 6.77
N ALA A 103 11.62 -0.23 6.56
CA ALA A 103 11.51 -1.62 6.14
C ALA A 103 10.70 -2.47 7.14
N TYR A 104 10.97 -2.32 8.43
CA TYR A 104 10.26 -3.01 9.50
C TYR A 104 8.75 -2.76 9.45
N TRP A 105 8.32 -1.51 9.40
CA TRP A 105 6.90 -1.16 9.44
C TRP A 105 6.17 -1.66 8.19
N ILE A 106 6.79 -1.56 7.00
CA ILE A 106 6.22 -2.08 5.75
C ILE A 106 6.06 -3.61 5.82
N ASN A 107 7.11 -4.33 6.24
CA ASN A 107 7.06 -5.78 6.34
C ASN A 107 6.07 -6.25 7.42
N LEU A 108 6.02 -5.58 8.57
CA LEU A 108 5.08 -5.89 9.64
C LEU A 108 3.63 -5.75 9.16
N TYR A 109 3.30 -4.64 8.48
CA TYR A 109 1.98 -4.42 7.90
C TYR A 109 1.60 -5.53 6.92
N ASN A 110 2.48 -5.80 5.95
CA ASN A 110 2.22 -6.76 4.90
C ASN A 110 2.13 -8.20 5.44
N ALA A 111 3.07 -8.61 6.28
CA ALA A 111 3.08 -9.95 6.87
C ALA A 111 1.86 -10.18 7.77
N PHE A 112 1.48 -9.18 8.56
CA PHE A 112 0.31 -9.26 9.43
C PHE A 112 -1.00 -9.28 8.63
N THR A 113 -1.10 -8.50 7.55
CA THR A 113 -2.24 -8.55 6.63
C THR A 113 -2.41 -9.95 6.02
N VAL A 114 -1.31 -10.56 5.58
CA VAL A 114 -1.33 -11.93 5.03
C VAL A 114 -1.74 -12.96 6.10
N ASP A 115 -1.20 -12.87 7.32
CA ASP A 115 -1.57 -13.77 8.43
C ASP A 115 -3.06 -13.64 8.79
N LEU A 116 -3.62 -12.44 8.78
CA LEU A 116 -5.05 -12.20 8.99
C LEU A 116 -5.91 -12.91 7.95
N ILE A 117 -5.54 -12.83 6.66
CA ILE A 117 -6.28 -13.54 5.61
C ILE A 117 -6.16 -15.05 5.80
N ILE A 118 -4.95 -15.59 5.97
CA ILE A 118 -4.73 -17.03 6.15
C ILE A 118 -5.54 -17.58 7.34
N SER A 119 -5.54 -16.86 8.45
CA SER A 119 -6.24 -17.27 9.68
C SER A 119 -7.76 -17.24 9.58
N ARG A 120 -8.31 -16.57 8.57
CA ARG A 120 -9.75 -16.41 8.34
C ARG A 120 -10.22 -16.98 7.00
N PHE A 121 -9.30 -17.57 6.23
CA PHE A 121 -9.61 -18.16 4.93
C PHE A 121 -10.62 -19.34 5.09
N PRO A 122 -11.62 -19.47 4.17
CA PRO A 122 -11.84 -18.66 2.97
C PRO A 122 -12.61 -17.36 3.22
N VAL A 123 -12.16 -16.28 2.59
CA VAL A 123 -12.85 -14.99 2.53
C VAL A 123 -12.81 -14.46 1.10
N ALA A 124 -13.85 -13.78 0.65
CA ALA A 124 -13.89 -13.15 -0.68
C ALA A 124 -13.16 -11.80 -0.70
N SER A 125 -13.05 -11.15 0.44
CA SER A 125 -12.41 -9.84 0.63
C SER A 125 -11.86 -9.71 2.04
N ILE A 126 -10.79 -8.96 2.22
CA ILE A 126 -10.32 -8.57 3.56
C ILE A 126 -11.39 -7.81 4.36
N ARG A 127 -12.33 -7.14 3.67
CA ARG A 127 -13.46 -6.43 4.28
C ARG A 127 -14.44 -7.37 5.00
N ASP A 128 -14.41 -8.67 4.71
CA ASP A 128 -15.25 -9.68 5.36
C ASP A 128 -14.70 -10.04 6.76
N ILE A 129 -13.45 -9.68 7.05
CA ILE A 129 -12.83 -9.83 8.38
C ILE A 129 -13.23 -8.62 9.25
N ASN A 130 -14.46 -8.63 9.69
CA ASN A 130 -15.10 -7.47 10.32
C ASN A 130 -14.82 -7.42 11.83
N ILE A 131 -13.58 -7.06 12.22
CA ILE A 131 -13.11 -7.04 13.62
C ILE A 131 -12.63 -5.66 14.10
N SER A 132 -12.67 -4.64 13.24
CA SER A 132 -12.40 -3.27 13.66
C SER A 132 -13.47 -2.75 14.61
N PRO A 133 -13.10 -1.94 15.62
CA PRO A 133 -14.07 -1.33 16.52
C PRO A 133 -14.92 -0.28 15.79
N GLY A 134 -16.20 -0.23 16.11
CA GLY A 134 -17.15 0.72 15.54
C GLY A 134 -18.27 0.07 14.72
N LEU A 135 -19.48 0.62 14.83
CA LEU A 135 -20.70 0.04 14.25
C LEU A 135 -20.68 0.00 12.70
N LEU A 136 -19.96 0.92 12.08
CA LEU A 136 -19.85 1.06 10.62
C LEU A 136 -18.46 0.66 10.09
N ALA A 137 -17.54 0.25 10.97
CA ALA A 137 -16.21 -0.18 10.56
C ALA A 137 -16.28 -1.51 9.80
N ARG A 138 -15.55 -1.60 8.71
CA ARG A 138 -15.43 -2.82 7.91
C ARG A 138 -13.96 -3.23 7.83
N GLY A 139 -13.71 -4.54 7.78
CA GLY A 139 -12.36 -5.09 7.71
C GLY A 139 -11.60 -5.04 9.04
N PRO A 140 -10.32 -5.41 9.05
CA PRO A 140 -9.53 -5.57 10.27
C PRO A 140 -8.67 -4.36 10.64
N TRP A 141 -8.61 -3.31 9.82
CA TRP A 141 -7.57 -2.28 9.88
C TRP A 141 -7.48 -1.52 11.20
N GLY A 142 -8.62 -1.22 11.84
CA GLY A 142 -8.66 -0.51 13.13
C GLY A 142 -8.48 -1.40 14.36
N ALA A 143 -8.40 -2.73 14.18
CA ALA A 143 -8.27 -3.66 15.30
C ALA A 143 -6.85 -3.63 15.90
N LYS A 144 -6.74 -3.37 17.21
CA LYS A 144 -5.47 -3.29 17.96
C LYS A 144 -4.94 -4.69 18.28
N LEU A 145 -4.32 -5.35 17.30
CA LEU A 145 -3.90 -6.74 17.38
C LEU A 145 -2.38 -6.94 17.51
N LEU A 146 -1.60 -5.88 17.33
CA LEU A 146 -0.15 -5.89 17.47
C LEU A 146 0.26 -5.17 18.74
N THR A 147 1.36 -5.62 19.37
CA THR A 147 1.95 -4.94 20.53
C THR A 147 3.42 -4.70 20.28
N ILE A 148 3.82 -3.44 20.11
CA ILE A 148 5.19 -3.01 19.85
C ILE A 148 5.66 -2.11 20.97
N GLU A 149 6.76 -2.45 21.63
CA GLU A 149 7.30 -1.68 22.77
C GLU A 149 6.22 -1.31 23.81
N GLY A 150 5.30 -2.24 24.09
CA GLY A 150 4.21 -2.05 25.06
C GLY A 150 2.97 -1.32 24.54
N GLU A 151 3.02 -0.73 23.33
CA GLU A 151 1.89 -0.04 22.72
C GLU A 151 1.09 -1.00 21.83
N LYS A 152 -0.24 -0.90 21.92
CA LYS A 152 -1.16 -1.65 21.04
C LYS A 152 -1.41 -0.89 19.75
N LEU A 153 -1.10 -1.52 18.61
CA LEU A 153 -1.27 -0.95 17.28
C LEU A 153 -2.25 -1.75 16.42
N SER A 154 -2.86 -1.04 15.51
CA SER A 154 -3.64 -1.57 14.39
C SER A 154 -2.87 -1.35 13.07
N LEU A 155 -3.36 -1.93 11.97
CA LEU A 155 -2.86 -1.62 10.63
C LEU A 155 -3.02 -0.11 10.31
N ASP A 156 -4.17 0.48 10.68
CA ASP A 156 -4.40 1.91 10.53
C ASP A 156 -3.35 2.77 11.27
N ASP A 157 -2.94 2.37 12.48
CA ASP A 157 -1.88 3.11 13.17
C ASP A 157 -0.55 3.03 12.45
N ILE A 158 -0.19 1.84 11.95
CA ILE A 158 1.07 1.67 11.21
C ILE A 158 1.08 2.54 9.96
N GLU A 159 0.01 2.54 9.18
CA GLU A 159 -0.08 3.31 7.96
C GLU A 159 -0.23 4.81 8.24
N HIS A 160 -1.27 5.20 9.00
CA HIS A 160 -1.70 6.59 9.08
C HIS A 160 -1.04 7.39 10.19
N ARG A 161 -0.44 6.72 11.19
CA ARG A 161 0.17 7.39 12.34
C ARG A 161 1.67 7.16 12.47
N VAL A 162 2.23 6.24 11.64
CA VAL A 162 3.66 5.97 11.60
C VAL A 162 4.23 6.22 10.21
N LEU A 163 3.90 5.38 9.23
CA LEU A 163 4.53 5.42 7.90
C LEU A 163 4.29 6.73 7.17
N ARG A 164 3.04 7.12 6.96
CA ARG A 164 2.69 8.33 6.20
C ARG A 164 3.26 9.62 6.82
N PRO A 165 3.06 9.90 8.12
CA PRO A 165 3.49 11.18 8.69
C PRO A 165 4.99 11.26 8.97
N ILE A 166 5.70 10.14 9.21
CA ILE A 166 7.13 10.15 9.52
C ILE A 166 7.98 10.30 8.25
N TRP A 167 7.69 9.51 7.22
CA TRP A 167 8.50 9.53 5.99
C TRP A 167 8.01 10.54 4.96
N ARG A 168 6.71 10.84 4.93
CA ARG A 168 6.08 11.76 3.95
C ARG A 168 6.44 11.40 2.51
N ASP A 169 6.52 10.10 2.26
CA ASP A 169 6.84 9.49 0.98
C ASP A 169 5.58 8.82 0.46
N ASN A 170 4.97 9.40 -0.58
CA ASN A 170 3.73 8.88 -1.15
C ASN A 170 3.88 7.46 -1.71
N ARG A 171 5.11 7.02 -2.01
CA ARG A 171 5.37 5.66 -2.49
C ARG A 171 5.12 4.59 -1.43
N VAL A 172 4.95 4.96 -0.16
CA VAL A 172 4.48 4.05 0.89
C VAL A 172 3.16 3.39 0.49
N HIS A 173 2.26 4.12 -0.18
CA HIS A 173 1.01 3.55 -0.67
C HIS A 173 1.19 2.41 -1.67
N TYR A 174 2.31 2.35 -2.40
CA TYR A 174 2.64 1.26 -3.32
C TYR A 174 3.37 0.08 -2.66
N ALA A 175 3.77 0.25 -1.41
CA ALA A 175 4.45 -0.78 -0.61
C ALA A 175 3.51 -1.57 0.29
N LEU A 176 2.38 -0.97 0.70
CA LEU A 176 1.42 -1.60 1.59
C LEU A 176 0.37 -2.37 0.80
N ASN A 177 0.18 -3.64 1.12
CA ASN A 177 -0.78 -4.51 0.46
C ASN A 177 -1.95 -4.85 1.39
N CYS A 178 -3.14 -4.41 1.03
CA CYS A 178 -4.37 -4.71 1.75
C CYS A 178 -5.10 -5.97 1.26
N ALA A 179 -4.38 -6.90 0.65
CA ALA A 179 -4.88 -8.18 0.16
C ALA A 179 -6.02 -8.11 -0.87
N SER A 180 -6.16 -7.02 -1.62
CA SER A 180 -7.18 -6.88 -2.66
C SER A 180 -6.59 -6.75 -4.07
N LEU A 181 -7.41 -7.03 -5.10
CA LEU A 181 -7.01 -6.89 -6.50
C LEU A 181 -6.72 -5.44 -6.88
N GLY A 182 -7.43 -4.49 -6.26
CA GLY A 182 -7.22 -3.06 -6.45
C GLY A 182 -5.96 -2.53 -5.78
N CYS A 183 -5.33 -3.32 -4.89
CA CYS A 183 -4.15 -2.93 -4.14
C CYS A 183 -2.88 -2.95 -5.03
N PRO A 184 -1.87 -2.13 -4.73
CA PRO A 184 -0.53 -2.32 -5.27
C PRO A 184 0.01 -3.73 -5.02
N ASN A 185 0.98 -4.16 -5.81
CA ASN A 185 1.50 -5.52 -5.73
C ASN A 185 2.19 -5.78 -4.38
N LEU A 186 1.79 -6.87 -3.71
CA LEU A 186 2.67 -7.46 -2.70
C LEU A 186 3.94 -7.92 -3.41
N GLN A 187 5.08 -7.30 -3.08
CA GLN A 187 6.36 -7.64 -3.71
C GLN A 187 6.79 -9.04 -3.28
N PRO A 188 7.39 -9.85 -4.19
CA PRO A 188 7.88 -11.19 -3.85
C PRO A 188 9.20 -11.16 -3.07
N ARG A 189 9.52 -10.02 -2.48
CA ARG A 189 10.71 -9.77 -1.67
C ARG A 189 10.38 -8.96 -0.43
N ALA A 190 11.03 -9.27 0.67
CA ALA A 190 10.95 -8.45 1.87
C ALA A 190 11.67 -7.11 1.67
N TYR A 191 11.15 -6.06 2.28
CA TYR A 191 11.84 -4.77 2.37
C TYR A 191 13.02 -4.88 3.35
N SER A 192 14.09 -4.16 3.08
CA SER A 192 15.24 -3.96 3.94
C SER A 192 15.75 -2.53 3.78
N ALA A 193 16.57 -2.04 4.70
CA ALA A 193 17.19 -0.72 4.52
C ALA A 193 17.89 -0.59 3.16
N GLY A 194 18.55 -1.66 2.70
CA GLY A 194 19.34 -1.63 1.45
C GLY A 194 18.52 -1.74 0.17
N ASN A 195 17.26 -2.19 0.20
CA ASN A 195 16.46 -2.38 -1.01
C ASN A 195 15.16 -1.57 -1.06
N SER A 196 14.78 -0.91 0.04
CA SER A 196 13.49 -0.23 0.17
C SER A 196 13.27 0.80 -0.93
N GLU A 197 14.27 1.61 -1.24
CA GLU A 197 14.18 2.64 -2.27
C GLU A 197 13.85 2.02 -3.66
N ALA A 198 14.58 0.98 -4.05
CA ALA A 198 14.35 0.30 -5.32
C ALA A 198 12.96 -0.39 -5.39
N LEU A 199 12.49 -0.96 -4.27
CA LEU A 199 11.18 -1.60 -4.22
C LEU A 199 10.02 -0.58 -4.21
N LEU A 200 10.20 0.57 -3.58
CA LEU A 200 9.23 1.67 -3.61
C LEU A 200 9.07 2.22 -5.03
N GLU A 201 10.20 2.51 -5.69
CA GLU A 201 10.23 2.97 -7.08
C GLU A 201 9.56 1.94 -8.02
N LYS A 202 9.93 0.66 -7.87
CA LYS A 202 9.32 -0.43 -8.64
C LYS A 202 7.81 -0.52 -8.41
N GLY A 203 7.37 -0.43 -7.15
CA GLY A 203 5.95 -0.49 -6.80
C GLY A 203 5.14 0.64 -7.43
N ALA A 204 5.68 1.87 -7.42
CA ALA A 204 5.07 3.04 -8.06
C ALA A 204 4.92 2.83 -9.57
N ARG A 205 6.00 2.42 -10.26
CA ARG A 205 5.97 2.15 -11.71
C ARG A 205 5.02 1.03 -12.08
N GLU A 206 5.05 -0.09 -11.36
CA GLU A 206 4.14 -1.22 -11.62
C GLU A 206 2.67 -0.84 -11.45
N PHE A 207 2.36 -0.03 -10.45
CA PHE A 207 0.98 0.33 -10.17
C PHE A 207 0.45 1.39 -11.12
N ILE A 208 1.20 2.46 -11.37
CA ILE A 208 0.80 3.57 -12.23
C ILE A 208 0.61 3.09 -13.68
N ASN A 209 1.48 2.22 -14.18
CA ASN A 209 1.37 1.70 -15.55
C ASN A 209 0.40 0.54 -15.72
N HIS A 210 -0.23 0.08 -14.64
CA HIS A 210 -1.29 -0.92 -14.71
C HIS A 210 -2.68 -0.26 -14.76
N PRO A 211 -3.65 -0.76 -15.55
CA PRO A 211 -4.98 -0.16 -15.68
C PRO A 211 -5.74 0.06 -14.37
N ARG A 212 -5.44 -0.72 -13.31
CA ARG A 212 -6.02 -0.52 -11.97
C ARG A 212 -5.46 0.69 -11.24
N GLY A 213 -4.26 1.16 -11.61
CA GLY A 213 -3.64 2.36 -11.08
C GLY A 213 -4.07 3.59 -11.84
N VAL A 214 -3.68 3.66 -13.12
CA VAL A 214 -4.03 4.76 -14.03
C VAL A 214 -4.34 4.20 -15.41
N SER A 215 -5.51 4.52 -15.95
CA SER A 215 -5.94 4.11 -17.28
C SER A 215 -6.61 5.24 -18.01
N LEU A 216 -6.12 5.56 -19.20
CA LEU A 216 -6.76 6.52 -20.09
C LEU A 216 -7.34 5.77 -21.30
N GLN A 217 -8.68 5.68 -21.37
CA GLN A 217 -9.40 5.00 -22.43
C GLN A 217 -10.49 5.90 -23.00
N LYS A 218 -10.48 6.14 -24.31
CA LYS A 218 -11.51 6.91 -25.01
C LYS A 218 -11.85 8.24 -24.30
N ASP A 219 -10.84 9.01 -23.97
CA ASP A 219 -10.97 10.30 -23.28
C ASP A 219 -11.57 10.23 -21.86
N LYS A 220 -11.52 9.06 -21.20
CA LYS A 220 -11.85 8.89 -19.79
C LYS A 220 -10.60 8.48 -19.01
N LEU A 221 -10.21 9.31 -18.05
CA LEU A 221 -9.16 8.98 -17.10
C LEU A 221 -9.80 8.26 -15.92
N GLN A 222 -9.49 6.96 -15.81
CA GLN A 222 -9.88 6.11 -14.69
C GLN A 222 -8.66 5.86 -13.84
N VAL A 223 -8.76 6.12 -12.52
CA VAL A 223 -7.65 5.93 -11.59
C VAL A 223 -8.07 5.10 -10.38
N SER A 224 -7.11 4.58 -9.65
CA SER A 224 -7.37 3.92 -8.37
C SER A 224 -7.97 4.90 -7.37
N SER A 225 -8.94 4.43 -6.57
CA SER A 225 -9.48 5.22 -5.45
C SER A 225 -8.42 5.59 -4.40
N ILE A 226 -7.27 4.94 -4.37
CA ILE A 226 -6.13 5.30 -3.51
C ILE A 226 -5.76 6.78 -3.68
N TYR A 227 -5.73 7.29 -4.91
CA TYR A 227 -5.39 8.69 -5.20
C TYR A 227 -6.43 9.70 -4.69
N VAL A 228 -7.67 9.24 -4.54
CA VAL A 228 -8.77 10.06 -3.99
C VAL A 228 -8.80 9.96 -2.47
N TRP A 229 -8.63 8.75 -1.92
CA TRP A 229 -8.64 8.55 -0.47
C TRP A 229 -7.45 9.24 0.22
N PHE A 230 -6.29 9.19 -0.39
CA PHE A 230 -5.04 9.71 0.16
C PHE A 230 -4.50 10.92 -0.61
N GLN A 231 -5.38 11.71 -1.20
CA GLN A 231 -5.00 12.84 -2.04
C GLN A 231 -3.97 13.76 -1.38
N GLU A 232 -4.07 13.99 -0.07
CA GLU A 232 -3.16 14.83 0.69
C GLU A 232 -1.68 14.40 0.63
N ASP A 233 -1.43 13.09 0.42
CA ASP A 233 -0.07 12.56 0.30
C ASP A 233 0.50 12.70 -1.12
N PHE A 234 -0.37 12.88 -2.11
CA PHE A 234 0.00 13.06 -3.52
C PHE A 234 -0.04 14.52 -3.98
N GLY A 235 -0.47 15.45 -3.09
CA GLY A 235 -0.56 16.86 -3.37
C GLY A 235 -1.92 17.48 -3.09
N HIS A 236 -2.13 18.72 -3.54
CA HIS A 236 -3.30 19.52 -3.19
C HIS A 236 -4.38 19.55 -4.27
N GLY A 237 -4.18 18.83 -5.37
CA GLY A 237 -5.16 18.84 -6.46
C GLY A 237 -4.80 17.94 -7.64
N ALA A 238 -5.61 18.04 -8.68
CA ALA A 238 -5.47 17.22 -9.88
C ALA A 238 -4.16 17.47 -10.64
N ALA A 239 -3.61 18.66 -10.56
CA ALA A 239 -2.33 19.00 -11.20
C ALA A 239 -1.17 18.23 -10.56
N ASP A 240 -1.14 18.16 -9.22
CA ASP A 240 -0.10 17.43 -8.48
C ASP A 240 -0.20 15.93 -8.72
N LEU A 241 -1.44 15.40 -8.77
CA LEU A 241 -1.68 13.99 -9.14
C LEU A 241 -1.18 13.69 -10.55
N MET A 242 -1.43 14.59 -11.50
CA MET A 242 -0.99 14.43 -12.87
C MET A 242 0.54 14.43 -12.97
N GLU A 243 1.22 15.33 -12.26
CA GLU A 243 2.68 15.38 -12.18
C GLU A 243 3.24 14.10 -11.57
N HIS A 244 2.65 13.64 -10.47
CA HIS A 244 3.02 12.38 -9.83
C HIS A 244 2.89 11.17 -10.78
N TRP A 245 1.78 11.05 -11.51
CA TRP A 245 1.64 9.94 -12.46
C TRP A 245 2.63 10.03 -13.62
N GLN A 246 2.90 11.23 -14.14
CA GLN A 246 3.86 11.43 -15.23
C GLN A 246 5.30 11.05 -14.82
N GLU A 247 5.68 11.22 -13.56
CA GLU A 247 6.98 10.85 -13.02
C GLU A 247 7.27 9.35 -13.18
N TYR A 248 6.24 8.49 -13.00
CA TYR A 248 6.39 7.04 -13.02
C TYR A 248 5.81 6.38 -14.29
N ALA A 249 5.08 7.14 -15.10
CA ALA A 249 4.44 6.61 -16.30
C ALA A 249 5.45 6.19 -17.37
N GLU A 250 5.15 5.10 -18.06
CA GLU A 250 5.83 4.74 -19.30
C GLU A 250 5.51 5.76 -20.41
N PRO A 251 6.37 5.91 -21.44
CA PRO A 251 6.23 6.97 -22.43
C PRO A 251 4.87 7.08 -23.10
N ALA A 252 4.19 5.95 -23.32
CA ALA A 252 2.85 5.95 -23.94
C ALA A 252 1.79 6.56 -23.02
N LEU A 253 1.80 6.19 -21.72
CA LEU A 253 0.90 6.74 -20.71
C LEU A 253 1.24 8.20 -20.43
N ALA A 254 2.52 8.53 -20.25
CA ALA A 254 2.97 9.91 -19.99
C ALA A 254 2.52 10.87 -21.09
N GLY A 255 2.75 10.51 -22.36
CA GLY A 255 2.33 11.33 -23.50
C GLY A 255 0.81 11.44 -23.68
N ALA A 256 0.05 10.47 -23.20
CA ALA A 256 -1.41 10.53 -23.17
C ALA A 256 -1.90 11.44 -22.04
N LEU A 257 -1.32 11.33 -20.84
CA LEU A 257 -1.64 12.17 -19.68
C LEU A 257 -1.33 13.65 -19.94
N GLU A 258 -0.20 13.96 -20.59
CA GLU A 258 0.19 15.35 -20.94
C GLU A 258 -0.88 16.08 -21.77
N LYS A 259 -1.59 15.36 -22.63
CA LYS A 259 -2.61 15.90 -23.53
C LYS A 259 -4.00 15.90 -22.95
N TYR A 260 -4.17 15.24 -21.80
CA TYR A 260 -5.49 15.03 -21.22
C TYR A 260 -6.01 16.28 -20.51
N GLN A 261 -7.27 16.64 -20.81
CA GLN A 261 -7.96 17.81 -20.22
C GLN A 261 -9.38 17.46 -19.71
N GLY A 262 -9.67 16.17 -19.59
CA GLY A 262 -11.00 15.71 -19.18
C GLY A 262 -11.16 15.55 -17.66
N GLY A 263 -12.28 14.98 -17.25
CA GLY A 263 -12.58 14.65 -15.86
C GLY A 263 -11.96 13.33 -15.42
N LEU A 264 -11.85 13.14 -14.10
CA LEU A 264 -11.30 11.97 -13.47
C LEU A 264 -12.44 11.11 -12.90
N ALA A 265 -12.42 9.81 -13.17
CA ALA A 265 -13.21 8.80 -12.47
C ALA A 265 -12.29 7.88 -11.66
N HIS A 266 -12.82 7.28 -10.61
CA HIS A 266 -12.03 6.35 -9.78
C HIS A 266 -12.83 5.10 -9.44
N ASP A 267 -12.11 3.99 -9.18
CA ASP A 267 -12.68 2.71 -8.77
C ASP A 267 -11.65 1.91 -7.96
N TYR A 268 -12.13 0.87 -7.27
CA TYR A 268 -11.28 -0.01 -6.48
C TYR A 268 -11.86 -1.42 -6.35
N ASP A 269 -11.09 -2.41 -6.75
CA ASP A 269 -11.50 -3.81 -6.69
C ASP A 269 -11.14 -4.45 -5.34
N TRP A 270 -12.13 -4.63 -4.49
CA TRP A 270 -11.98 -5.22 -3.15
C TRP A 270 -11.91 -6.74 -3.12
N ARG A 271 -12.06 -7.43 -4.26
CA ARG A 271 -11.89 -8.89 -4.31
C ARG A 271 -10.50 -9.28 -3.85
N LEU A 272 -10.41 -10.41 -3.15
CA LEU A 272 -9.14 -10.92 -2.63
C LEU A 272 -8.12 -11.13 -3.75
N ASN A 273 -6.86 -10.76 -3.54
CA ASN A 273 -5.75 -11.00 -4.46
C ASN A 273 -5.21 -12.44 -4.40
N GLY A 274 -6.06 -13.40 -4.07
CA GLY A 274 -5.75 -14.82 -4.07
C GLY A 274 -5.51 -15.38 -5.48
N VAL A 275 -4.81 -16.52 -5.56
CA VAL A 275 -4.77 -17.32 -6.77
C VAL A 275 -6.19 -17.84 -7.04
N GLU A 276 -6.65 -17.73 -8.26
CA GLU A 276 -7.94 -18.30 -8.65
C GLU A 276 -7.84 -19.84 -8.52
N THR A 277 -8.60 -20.40 -7.59
CA THR A 277 -8.83 -21.85 -7.58
C THR A 277 -9.64 -22.19 -8.82
N LYS A 278 -9.08 -23.02 -9.71
CA LYS A 278 -9.90 -23.58 -10.79
C LYS A 278 -11.11 -24.28 -10.17
N PRO A 279 -12.32 -24.02 -10.68
CA PRO A 279 -13.53 -24.69 -10.21
C PRO A 279 -13.44 -26.20 -10.43
#